data_168b84e94ac6ae6ad32e7186639ebd93
#
_entry.id   168b84e94ac6ae6ad32e7186639ebd93
#
_cell.length_a   1.000
_cell.length_b   1.000
_cell.length_c   1.000
_cell.angle_alpha   90.00
_cell.angle_beta   90.00
_cell.angle_gamma   90.00
#
_symmetry.space_group_name_H-M   'P 1'
#
loop_
_entity.id
_entity.type
_entity.pdbx_description
1 polymer ?
#
loop_
_entity_poly.entity_id
_entity_poly.type
_entity_poly.pdbx_seq_one_letter_code
_entity_poly.pdbx_strand_id
1 'polypeptide(L)'
;MSFYGTSMIFDGVSCEEMGLVMYDFTSNRQSATAFASDLEIAEDRIDGRYRSLFYGGAVNAPLTFTMVLCASEDRAERNEPLDRWDLQKIAAWLTGHREYKWLSIVQEDMEEIRYRCLISDLQAVEVAGNKWGVSFQVTCDSPYAYLRPMVYDYMVASSLTTTLRSESSHNGFYYPKLAITGHTGGDLSIRIENRMEASSFTFQGLPSAMGDLTIDCENGVITSASGLNPYQYLSYDTPFHFPRFARGDNTITMTGSGRYTFTCEWPVNVGG
;
A
#
# COMPACT_ATOMS: atom_id res chain seq x y z
N MET A 1 1.10 14.93 -10.24
CA MET A 1 0.59 13.75 -10.96
C MET A 1 -0.50 14.21 -11.90
N SER A 2 -0.44 13.79 -13.14
CA SER A 2 -1.51 14.02 -14.09
C SER A 2 -2.25 12.70 -14.29
N PHE A 3 -3.52 12.67 -13.96
CA PHE A 3 -4.35 11.47 -14.11
C PHE A 3 -5.21 11.62 -15.36
N TYR A 4 -5.12 10.68 -16.27
CA TYR A 4 -5.93 10.60 -17.49
C TYR A 4 -7.15 9.70 -17.32
N GLY A 5 -7.37 9.20 -16.08
CA GLY A 5 -8.47 8.31 -15.76
C GLY A 5 -9.81 9.00 -15.90
N THR A 6 -10.81 8.25 -16.31
CA THR A 6 -12.20 8.71 -16.42
C THR A 6 -12.99 8.48 -15.15
N SER A 7 -12.52 7.59 -14.27
CA SER A 7 -13.22 7.17 -13.06
C SER A 7 -12.23 6.87 -11.93
N MET A 8 -12.71 6.94 -10.70
CA MET A 8 -11.99 6.47 -9.52
C MET A 8 -12.90 5.61 -8.64
N ILE A 9 -12.27 4.73 -7.87
CA ILE A 9 -12.93 3.89 -6.87
C ILE A 9 -12.32 4.23 -5.50
N PHE A 10 -13.13 4.71 -4.56
CA PHE A 10 -12.69 4.99 -3.20
C PHE A 10 -13.51 4.20 -2.21
N ASP A 11 -12.83 3.42 -1.33
CA ASP A 11 -13.43 2.49 -0.37
C ASP A 11 -14.46 1.54 -1.02
N GLY A 12 -14.15 1.07 -2.24
CA GLY A 12 -15.00 0.14 -3.01
C GLY A 12 -16.17 0.78 -3.76
N VAL A 13 -16.38 2.10 -3.66
CA VAL A 13 -17.46 2.83 -4.33
C VAL A 13 -16.88 3.62 -5.50
N SER A 14 -17.46 3.45 -6.70
CA SER A 14 -17.08 4.22 -7.90
C SER A 14 -17.67 5.64 -7.86
N CYS A 15 -16.91 6.61 -8.37
CA CYS A 15 -17.43 7.96 -8.54
C CYS A 15 -18.64 8.00 -9.51
N GLU A 16 -18.74 7.06 -10.43
CA GLU A 16 -19.86 6.92 -11.36
C GLU A 16 -21.17 6.59 -10.62
N GLU A 17 -21.13 5.83 -9.53
CA GLU A 17 -22.30 5.56 -8.69
C GLU A 17 -22.85 6.83 -8.01
N MET A 18 -22.00 7.85 -7.88
CA MET A 18 -22.36 9.18 -7.39
C MET A 18 -22.75 10.14 -8.52
N GLY A 19 -22.77 9.66 -9.79
CA GLY A 19 -23.04 10.46 -10.96
C GLY A 19 -21.92 11.46 -11.26
N LEU A 20 -20.67 11.09 -10.95
CA LEU A 20 -19.48 11.89 -11.14
C LEU A 20 -18.49 11.17 -12.07
N VAL A 21 -17.67 11.96 -12.75
CA VAL A 21 -16.53 11.49 -13.54
C VAL A 21 -15.28 12.29 -13.16
N MET A 22 -14.11 11.70 -13.33
CA MET A 22 -12.87 12.45 -13.17
C MET A 22 -12.72 13.47 -14.30
N TYR A 23 -12.27 14.66 -13.95
CA TYR A 23 -12.03 15.73 -14.91
C TYR A 23 -10.72 16.46 -14.60
N ASP A 24 -9.92 16.65 -15.64
CA ASP A 24 -8.72 17.47 -15.55
C ASP A 24 -8.97 18.83 -16.18
N PHE A 25 -9.04 19.88 -15.36
CA PHE A 25 -9.18 21.27 -15.83
C PHE A 25 -7.87 21.85 -16.39
N THR A 26 -6.77 21.14 -16.32
CA THR A 26 -5.44 21.66 -16.72
C THR A 26 -5.17 21.57 -18.22
N SER A 27 -6.14 21.18 -19.00
CA SER A 27 -6.04 20.88 -20.44
C SER A 27 -5.65 22.08 -21.31
N ASN A 28 -4.54 22.71 -21.18
CA ASN A 28 -3.90 23.53 -22.23
C ASN A 28 -2.58 24.19 -21.82
N ARG A 29 -1.97 23.78 -20.71
CA ARG A 29 -0.63 24.26 -20.34
C ARG A 29 0.28 23.07 -20.09
N GLN A 30 1.48 23.10 -20.66
CA GLN A 30 2.56 22.21 -20.23
C GLN A 30 2.77 22.44 -18.72
N SER A 31 2.33 21.53 -17.90
CA SER A 31 2.65 21.50 -16.47
C SER A 31 3.77 20.48 -16.27
N ALA A 32 4.85 20.88 -15.62
CA ALA A 32 5.81 19.92 -15.11
C ALA A 32 5.16 19.20 -13.91
N THR A 33 4.99 17.90 -14.02
CA THR A 33 4.43 17.08 -12.94
C THR A 33 5.57 16.33 -12.28
N ALA A 34 5.69 16.43 -10.95
CA ALA A 34 6.62 15.60 -10.22
C ALA A 34 6.16 14.13 -10.30
N PHE A 35 7.01 13.24 -10.79
CA PHE A 35 6.69 11.83 -10.96
C PHE A 35 7.45 10.92 -10.00
N ALA A 36 8.07 11.49 -8.99
CA ALA A 36 8.69 10.77 -7.88
C ALA A 36 8.51 11.58 -6.60
N SER A 37 8.55 10.90 -5.46
CA SER A 37 8.55 11.58 -4.16
C SER A 37 9.82 12.42 -4.00
N ASP A 38 9.69 13.58 -3.36
CA ASP A 38 10.83 14.45 -3.09
C ASP A 38 11.83 13.75 -2.18
N LEU A 39 13.10 13.79 -2.59
CA LEU A 39 14.21 13.28 -1.80
C LEU A 39 14.72 14.38 -0.88
N GLU A 40 14.52 14.21 0.42
CA GLU A 40 15.14 15.06 1.43
C GLU A 40 16.59 14.64 1.63
N ILE A 41 17.52 15.55 1.32
CA ILE A 41 18.96 15.29 1.43
C ILE A 41 19.45 15.83 2.78
N ALA A 42 19.93 14.92 3.64
CA ALA A 42 20.56 15.30 4.90
C ALA A 42 22.07 15.51 4.67
N GLU A 43 22.49 16.76 4.68
CA GLU A 43 23.91 17.11 4.51
C GLU A 43 24.29 18.31 5.39
N ASP A 44 25.56 18.33 5.85
CA ASP A 44 26.18 19.48 6.52
C ASP A 44 27.35 20.02 5.70
N ARG A 45 27.41 21.34 5.61
CA ARG A 45 28.51 22.03 4.94
C ARG A 45 29.47 22.60 5.98
N ILE A 46 30.71 22.15 5.94
CA ILE A 46 31.78 22.64 6.81
C ILE A 46 32.64 23.61 6.02
N ASP A 47 32.87 24.82 6.56
CA ASP A 47 33.76 25.82 5.96
C ASP A 47 35.15 25.23 5.74
N GLY A 48 35.72 25.48 4.55
CA GLY A 48 37.03 24.97 4.14
C GLY A 48 37.04 23.56 3.57
N ARG A 49 35.89 22.83 3.57
CA ARG A 49 35.76 21.58 2.82
C ARG A 49 35.08 21.82 1.47
N TYR A 50 35.61 21.18 0.42
CA TYR A 50 35.01 21.27 -0.92
C TYR A 50 33.78 20.39 -1.10
N ARG A 51 33.60 19.37 -0.24
CA ARG A 51 32.44 18.47 -0.24
C ARG A 51 31.66 18.61 1.05
N SER A 52 30.34 18.61 0.95
CA SER A 52 29.47 18.45 2.11
C SER A 52 29.61 17.06 2.74
N LEU A 53 29.32 16.97 4.03
CA LEU A 53 29.15 15.69 4.71
C LEU A 53 27.72 15.20 4.43
N PHE A 54 27.62 14.16 3.62
CA PHE A 54 26.33 13.55 3.24
C PHE A 54 25.98 12.48 4.26
N TYR A 55 24.82 12.61 4.90
CA TYR A 55 24.29 11.67 5.89
C TYR A 55 23.24 10.74 5.32
N GLY A 56 22.77 10.99 4.12
CA GLY A 56 21.77 10.18 3.44
C GLY A 56 20.70 11.01 2.73
N GLY A 57 19.83 10.33 2.04
CA GLY A 57 18.60 10.87 1.47
C GLY A 57 17.43 10.04 1.97
N ALA A 58 16.37 10.69 2.41
CA ALA A 58 15.15 10.05 2.84
C ALA A 58 13.97 10.58 2.03
N VAL A 59 13.03 9.71 1.74
CA VAL A 59 11.75 10.07 1.15
C VAL A 59 10.73 9.95 2.29
N ASN A 60 10.44 11.07 2.95
CA ASN A 60 9.65 11.08 4.18
C ASN A 60 8.25 11.66 3.99
N ALA A 61 8.05 12.54 3.01
CA ALA A 61 6.77 13.18 2.80
C ALA A 61 5.77 12.21 2.16
N PRO A 62 4.56 12.04 2.73
CA PRO A 62 3.52 11.26 2.11
C PRO A 62 3.11 11.88 0.77
N LEU A 63 2.67 11.04 -0.17
CA LEU A 63 2.10 11.52 -1.42
C LEU A 63 0.86 12.36 -1.15
N THR A 64 0.82 13.56 -1.73
CA THR A 64 -0.35 14.42 -1.69
C THR A 64 -0.65 14.95 -3.09
N PHE A 65 -1.92 14.92 -3.46
CA PHE A 65 -2.37 15.45 -4.75
C PHE A 65 -3.83 15.90 -4.67
N THR A 66 -4.20 16.79 -5.58
CA THR A 66 -5.57 17.27 -5.67
C THR A 66 -6.29 16.53 -6.79
N MET A 67 -7.53 16.15 -6.56
CA MET A 67 -8.42 15.57 -7.56
C MET A 67 -9.67 16.41 -7.74
N VAL A 68 -10.22 16.35 -8.95
CA VAL A 68 -11.47 17.02 -9.29
C VAL A 68 -12.40 16.00 -9.93
N LEU A 69 -13.63 15.96 -9.43
CA LEU A 69 -14.72 15.19 -10.00
C LEU A 69 -15.80 16.16 -10.49
N CYS A 70 -16.31 15.92 -11.68
CA CYS A 70 -17.41 16.70 -12.25
C CYS A 70 -18.65 15.85 -12.44
N ALA A 71 -19.80 16.46 -12.55
CA ALA A 71 -21.04 15.81 -12.91
C ALA A 71 -20.85 15.05 -14.24
N SER A 72 -21.41 13.85 -14.32
CA SER A 72 -21.36 13.01 -15.52
C SER A 72 -22.00 13.73 -16.73
N GLU A 73 -21.64 13.28 -17.95
CA GLU A 73 -22.20 13.83 -19.19
C GLU A 73 -23.73 13.79 -19.19
N ASP A 74 -24.34 12.70 -18.73
CA ASP A 74 -25.78 12.54 -18.63
C ASP A 74 -26.44 13.65 -17.78
N ARG A 75 -25.81 14.04 -16.68
CA ARG A 75 -26.28 15.15 -15.84
C ARG A 75 -26.06 16.50 -16.52
N ALA A 76 -24.94 16.66 -17.19
CA ALA A 76 -24.62 17.89 -17.92
C ALA A 76 -25.60 18.13 -19.08
N GLU A 77 -25.92 17.08 -19.85
CA GLU A 77 -26.91 17.14 -20.94
C GLU A 77 -28.31 17.50 -20.45
N ARG A 78 -28.70 16.99 -19.27
CA ARG A 78 -29.99 17.29 -18.64
C ARG A 78 -29.99 18.64 -17.90
N ASN A 79 -28.84 19.34 -17.87
CA ASN A 79 -28.65 20.57 -17.09
C ASN A 79 -29.03 20.40 -15.61
N GLU A 80 -28.60 19.29 -15.02
CA GLU A 80 -28.85 18.93 -13.61
C GLU A 80 -27.57 19.16 -12.77
N PRO A 81 -27.32 20.35 -12.23
CA PRO A 81 -26.19 20.61 -11.34
C PRO A 81 -26.32 19.83 -10.04
N LEU A 82 -25.21 19.67 -9.31
CA LEU A 82 -25.19 19.01 -8.01
C LEU A 82 -26.03 19.81 -7.00
N ASP A 83 -27.00 19.15 -6.40
CA ASP A 83 -27.83 19.75 -5.37
C ASP A 83 -27.21 19.58 -3.97
N ARG A 84 -27.89 20.04 -2.94
CA ARG A 84 -27.45 19.96 -1.55
C ARG A 84 -27.35 18.51 -1.08
N TRP A 85 -28.23 17.64 -1.53
CA TRP A 85 -28.27 16.24 -1.12
C TRP A 85 -27.15 15.44 -1.81
N ASP A 86 -26.86 15.76 -3.06
CA ASP A 86 -25.71 15.18 -3.77
C ASP A 86 -24.42 15.53 -3.04
N LEU A 87 -24.20 16.79 -2.70
CA LEU A 87 -23.02 17.25 -1.98
C LEU A 87 -22.89 16.61 -0.60
N GLN A 88 -24.02 16.38 0.10
CA GLN A 88 -24.01 15.70 1.39
C GLN A 88 -23.59 14.23 1.24
N LYS A 89 -24.10 13.53 0.22
CA LYS A 89 -23.71 12.12 -0.06
C LYS A 89 -22.24 12.03 -0.43
N ILE A 90 -21.77 12.90 -1.32
CA ILE A 90 -20.37 12.96 -1.73
C ILE A 90 -19.47 13.25 -0.53
N ALA A 91 -19.83 14.19 0.33
CA ALA A 91 -19.07 14.50 1.54
C ALA A 91 -19.03 13.31 2.50
N ALA A 92 -20.15 12.62 2.72
CA ALA A 92 -20.20 11.43 3.57
C ALA A 92 -19.31 10.30 3.02
N TRP A 93 -19.33 10.10 1.68
CA TRP A 93 -18.49 9.11 1.02
C TRP A 93 -17.00 9.45 1.11
N LEU A 94 -16.60 10.67 0.76
CA LEU A 94 -15.19 11.04 0.66
C LEU A 94 -14.54 11.35 2.01
N THR A 95 -15.25 12.02 2.93
CA THR A 95 -14.67 12.54 4.18
C THR A 95 -15.22 11.89 5.46
N GLY A 96 -16.13 10.91 5.32
CA GLY A 96 -16.72 10.20 6.47
C GLY A 96 -15.78 9.24 7.19
N HIS A 97 -14.55 9.09 6.73
CA HIS A 97 -13.58 8.09 7.22
C HIS A 97 -12.58 8.71 8.20
N ARG A 98 -12.21 7.94 9.24
CA ARG A 98 -11.14 8.28 10.18
C ARG A 98 -9.91 7.38 10.02
N GLU A 99 -9.97 6.46 9.07
CA GLU A 99 -8.92 5.50 8.75
C GLU A 99 -8.55 5.65 7.28
N TYR A 100 -7.31 5.34 6.95
CA TYR A 100 -6.86 5.28 5.56
C TYR A 100 -7.67 4.26 4.78
N LYS A 101 -8.16 4.67 3.63
CA LYS A 101 -8.94 3.86 2.70
C LYS A 101 -8.22 3.69 1.38
N TRP A 102 -8.63 2.69 0.62
CA TRP A 102 -8.05 2.43 -0.69
C TRP A 102 -8.70 3.29 -1.76
N LEU A 103 -7.86 3.96 -2.53
CA LEU A 103 -8.21 4.71 -3.73
C LEU A 103 -7.55 4.01 -4.93
N SER A 104 -8.34 3.70 -5.94
CA SER A 104 -7.88 3.25 -7.26
C SER A 104 -8.35 4.22 -8.32
N ILE A 105 -7.48 4.53 -9.27
CA ILE A 105 -7.81 5.36 -10.42
C ILE A 105 -7.98 4.43 -11.61
N VAL A 106 -9.12 4.51 -12.29
CA VAL A 106 -9.40 3.69 -13.47
C VAL A 106 -8.72 4.33 -14.67
N GLN A 107 -7.50 3.87 -14.92
CA GLN A 107 -6.63 4.32 -16.00
C GLN A 107 -5.87 3.11 -16.55
N GLU A 108 -5.70 3.03 -17.88
CA GLU A 108 -5.20 1.84 -18.57
C GLU A 108 -3.81 1.39 -18.09
N ASP A 109 -2.94 2.34 -17.72
CA ASP A 109 -1.57 2.07 -17.25
C ASP A 109 -1.43 2.04 -15.71
N MET A 110 -2.54 2.15 -14.97
CA MET A 110 -2.57 2.21 -13.50
C MET A 110 -3.49 1.17 -12.85
N GLU A 111 -3.97 0.19 -13.59
CA GLU A 111 -4.94 -0.81 -13.09
C GLU A 111 -4.45 -1.57 -11.86
N GLU A 112 -3.14 -1.81 -11.75
CA GLU A 112 -2.51 -2.53 -10.64
C GLU A 112 -2.14 -1.63 -9.47
N ILE A 113 -2.30 -0.31 -9.60
CA ILE A 113 -1.84 0.68 -8.61
C ILE A 113 -3.01 1.15 -7.75
N ARG A 114 -2.75 1.22 -6.44
CA ARG A 114 -3.69 1.72 -5.44
C ARG A 114 -2.99 2.68 -4.48
N TYR A 115 -3.76 3.61 -3.95
CA TYR A 115 -3.32 4.55 -2.94
C TYR A 115 -4.05 4.27 -1.62
N ARG A 116 -3.34 4.23 -0.52
CA ARG A 116 -3.92 4.15 0.80
C ARG A 116 -3.94 5.56 1.38
N CYS A 117 -5.12 6.17 1.45
CA CYS A 117 -5.22 7.61 1.67
C CYS A 117 -6.43 8.04 2.51
N LEU A 118 -6.36 9.28 2.98
CA LEU A 118 -7.49 10.06 3.48
C LEU A 118 -7.77 11.22 2.53
N ILE A 119 -9.02 11.63 2.49
CA ILE A 119 -9.49 12.77 1.68
C ILE A 119 -9.85 13.93 2.60
N SER A 120 -9.41 15.12 2.24
CA SER A 120 -9.65 16.38 2.96
C SER A 120 -9.93 17.52 1.98
N ASP A 121 -10.20 18.70 2.52
CA ASP A 121 -10.38 19.97 1.78
C ASP A 121 -11.39 19.89 0.63
N LEU A 122 -12.53 19.23 0.90
CA LEU A 122 -13.60 19.07 -0.06
C LEU A 122 -14.26 20.43 -0.39
N GLN A 123 -14.22 20.84 -1.64
CA GLN A 123 -14.76 22.09 -2.13
C GLN A 123 -15.68 21.82 -3.33
N ALA A 124 -16.78 22.59 -3.44
CA ALA A 124 -17.61 22.53 -4.62
C ALA A 124 -17.01 23.36 -5.76
N VAL A 125 -17.01 22.81 -6.97
CA VAL A 125 -16.61 23.52 -8.19
C VAL A 125 -17.85 24.18 -8.79
N GLU A 126 -17.85 25.51 -8.85
CA GLU A 126 -18.96 26.29 -9.33
C GLU A 126 -18.67 26.89 -10.73
N VAL A 127 -19.62 26.73 -11.62
CA VAL A 127 -19.61 27.35 -12.95
C VAL A 127 -20.93 28.06 -13.16
N ALA A 128 -20.89 29.35 -13.48
CA ALA A 128 -22.06 30.19 -13.70
C ALA A 128 -23.08 30.15 -12.53
N GLY A 129 -22.60 30.07 -11.29
CA GLY A 129 -23.42 30.02 -10.08
C GLY A 129 -24.05 28.67 -9.75
N ASN A 130 -23.80 27.64 -10.54
CA ASN A 130 -24.23 26.28 -10.31
C ASN A 130 -23.03 25.36 -9.93
N LYS A 131 -23.27 24.35 -9.10
CA LYS A 131 -22.26 23.40 -8.66
C LYS A 131 -22.20 22.22 -9.62
N TRP A 132 -21.08 22.09 -10.32
CA TRP A 132 -20.89 21.06 -11.34
C TRP A 132 -19.84 20.03 -10.97
N GLY A 133 -19.22 20.16 -9.83
CA GLY A 133 -18.19 19.22 -9.40
C GLY A 133 -17.72 19.46 -7.99
N VAL A 134 -16.74 18.67 -7.58
CA VAL A 134 -16.06 18.77 -6.31
C VAL A 134 -14.55 18.65 -6.51
N SER A 135 -13.80 19.42 -5.77
CA SER A 135 -12.33 19.34 -5.67
C SER A 135 -11.96 18.94 -4.27
N PHE A 136 -10.94 18.11 -4.11
CA PHE A 136 -10.46 17.65 -2.80
C PHE A 136 -8.99 17.31 -2.84
N GLN A 137 -8.38 17.28 -1.65
CA GLN A 137 -7.01 16.86 -1.47
C GLN A 137 -6.96 15.41 -1.00
N VAL A 138 -6.11 14.62 -1.66
CA VAL A 138 -5.77 13.26 -1.26
C VAL A 138 -4.44 13.30 -0.52
N THR A 139 -4.39 12.72 0.69
CA THR A 139 -3.18 12.55 1.48
C THR A 139 -2.96 11.07 1.75
N CYS A 140 -1.89 10.51 1.20
CA CYS A 140 -1.55 9.10 1.35
C CYS A 140 -0.87 8.83 2.71
N ASP A 141 -0.81 7.57 3.10
CA ASP A 141 -0.13 7.12 4.33
C ASP A 141 1.40 7.05 4.17
N SER A 142 1.88 7.04 2.95
CA SER A 142 3.29 6.87 2.62
C SER A 142 3.69 7.65 1.36
N PRO A 143 5.00 7.78 1.10
CA PRO A 143 5.50 8.34 -0.16
C PRO A 143 5.35 7.40 -1.36
N TYR A 144 4.76 6.24 -1.19
CA TYR A 144 4.58 5.21 -2.21
C TYR A 144 3.10 4.98 -2.48
N ALA A 145 2.79 4.54 -3.70
CA ALA A 145 1.57 3.80 -3.96
C ALA A 145 1.81 2.30 -3.74
N TYR A 146 0.78 1.50 -3.89
CA TYR A 146 0.83 0.07 -3.64
C TYR A 146 0.33 -0.71 -4.84
N LEU A 147 1.00 -1.81 -5.16
CA LEU A 147 0.44 -2.79 -6.10
C LEU A 147 -0.77 -3.50 -5.46
N ARG A 148 -1.63 -4.05 -6.30
CA ARG A 148 -2.67 -4.96 -5.83
C ARG A 148 -2.05 -6.13 -5.06
N PRO A 149 -2.77 -6.75 -4.09
CA PRO A 149 -2.23 -7.85 -3.33
C PRO A 149 -1.76 -8.99 -4.22
N MET A 150 -0.48 -9.32 -4.12
CA MET A 150 0.12 -10.48 -4.77
C MET A 150 0.23 -11.62 -3.75
N VAL A 151 -0.24 -12.80 -4.13
CA VAL A 151 -0.27 -13.97 -3.27
C VAL A 151 0.75 -14.98 -3.75
N TYR A 152 1.69 -15.33 -2.87
CA TYR A 152 2.70 -16.36 -3.10
C TYR A 152 2.41 -17.54 -2.20
N ASP A 153 2.12 -18.70 -2.80
CA ASP A 153 1.58 -19.87 -2.12
C ASP A 153 2.50 -21.08 -2.29
N TYR A 154 2.93 -21.65 -1.18
CA TYR A 154 3.91 -22.73 -1.15
C TYR A 154 3.43 -23.90 -0.28
N MET A 155 3.34 -25.09 -0.89
CA MET A 155 3.09 -26.32 -0.16
C MET A 155 4.42 -26.95 0.25
N VAL A 156 4.63 -27.09 1.55
CA VAL A 156 5.87 -27.63 2.14
C VAL A 156 5.56 -28.96 2.83
N ALA A 157 6.22 -30.04 2.41
CA ALA A 157 6.08 -31.36 3.05
C ALA A 157 7.06 -31.52 4.22
N SER A 158 8.30 -31.06 4.06
CA SER A 158 9.35 -31.07 5.08
C SER A 158 10.24 -29.84 5.01
N SER A 159 10.76 -29.52 3.84
CA SER A 159 11.54 -28.31 3.57
C SER A 159 11.41 -27.91 2.10
N LEU A 160 11.37 -26.60 1.86
CA LEU A 160 11.33 -26.01 0.51
C LEU A 160 12.20 -24.75 0.51
N THR A 161 13.10 -24.66 -0.46
CA THR A 161 13.84 -23.43 -0.74
C THR A 161 13.40 -22.86 -2.07
N THR A 162 13.07 -21.58 -2.10
CA THR A 162 12.60 -20.86 -3.30
C THR A 162 13.12 -19.43 -3.29
N THR A 163 13.01 -18.76 -4.42
CA THR A 163 13.34 -17.34 -4.53
C THR A 163 12.06 -16.55 -4.79
N LEU A 164 11.81 -15.53 -3.98
CA LEU A 164 10.76 -14.54 -4.15
C LEU A 164 11.39 -13.21 -4.52
N ARG A 165 10.98 -12.65 -5.64
CA ARG A 165 11.41 -11.33 -6.06
C ARG A 165 10.45 -10.28 -5.53
N SER A 166 10.98 -9.34 -4.77
CA SER A 166 10.24 -8.18 -4.26
C SER A 166 10.16 -7.10 -5.34
N GLU A 167 8.95 -6.68 -5.66
CA GLU A 167 8.65 -5.58 -6.58
C GLU A 167 8.70 -4.20 -5.89
N SER A 168 9.03 -4.16 -4.61
CA SER A 168 9.09 -2.94 -3.82
C SER A 168 10.10 -1.93 -4.38
N SER A 169 9.69 -0.68 -4.49
CA SER A 169 10.58 0.46 -4.76
C SER A 169 11.25 1.00 -3.50
N HIS A 170 10.75 0.61 -2.31
CA HIS A 170 11.31 1.00 -1.04
C HIS A 170 12.70 0.37 -0.82
N ASN A 171 13.68 1.18 -0.37
CA ASN A 171 15.04 0.70 -0.17
C ASN A 171 15.24 -0.07 1.16
N GLY A 172 14.27 -0.03 2.07
CA GLY A 172 14.26 -0.79 3.30
C GLY A 172 13.64 -2.17 3.15
N PHE A 173 13.11 -2.68 4.25
CA PHE A 173 12.40 -3.95 4.27
C PHE A 173 10.89 -3.74 4.07
N TYR A 174 10.29 -4.66 3.35
CA TYR A 174 8.85 -4.83 3.23
C TYR A 174 8.40 -5.99 4.12
N TYR A 175 7.29 -5.83 4.83
CA TYR A 175 6.73 -6.82 5.74
C TYR A 175 5.43 -7.40 5.19
N PRO A 176 5.40 -8.69 4.80
CA PRO A 176 4.21 -9.33 4.25
C PRO A 176 3.21 -9.69 5.35
N LYS A 177 1.98 -10.03 4.94
CA LYS A 177 1.09 -10.87 5.74
C LYS A 177 1.36 -12.33 5.39
N LEU A 178 1.50 -13.18 6.40
CA LEU A 178 1.79 -14.60 6.23
C LEU A 178 0.70 -15.44 6.88
N ALA A 179 0.17 -16.40 6.15
CA ALA A 179 -0.68 -17.45 6.68
C ALA A 179 0.06 -18.80 6.61
N ILE A 180 -0.01 -19.57 7.68
CA ILE A 180 0.49 -20.96 7.74
C ILE A 180 -0.71 -21.84 8.07
N THR A 181 -1.11 -22.69 7.11
CA THR A 181 -2.32 -23.50 7.24
C THR A 181 -1.99 -24.97 7.07
N GLY A 182 -2.83 -25.86 7.66
CA GLY A 182 -2.69 -27.29 7.51
C GLY A 182 -1.39 -27.87 8.05
N HIS A 183 -0.71 -27.20 8.99
CA HIS A 183 0.49 -27.73 9.62
C HIS A 183 0.17 -28.87 10.59
N THR A 184 1.11 -29.80 10.75
CA THR A 184 0.97 -30.95 11.67
C THR A 184 1.58 -30.71 13.05
N GLY A 185 2.04 -29.48 13.31
CA GLY A 185 2.79 -29.13 14.52
C GLY A 185 4.29 -29.45 14.39
N GLY A 186 5.01 -29.34 15.50
CA GLY A 186 6.46 -29.49 15.56
C GLY A 186 7.19 -28.17 15.28
N ASP A 187 8.41 -28.28 14.79
CA ASP A 187 9.22 -27.10 14.46
C ASP A 187 8.86 -26.57 13.07
N LEU A 188 8.48 -25.29 13.01
CA LEU A 188 8.23 -24.56 11.77
C LEU A 188 9.21 -23.41 11.67
N SER A 189 9.93 -23.29 10.57
CA SER A 189 10.85 -22.18 10.38
C SER A 189 10.77 -21.58 8.99
N ILE A 190 11.03 -20.27 8.93
CA ILE A 190 11.18 -19.49 7.71
C ILE A 190 12.51 -18.76 7.83
N ARG A 191 13.46 -19.12 7.00
CA ARG A 191 14.74 -18.43 6.86
C ARG A 191 14.72 -17.61 5.58
N ILE A 192 15.06 -16.34 5.67
CA ILE A 192 15.12 -15.43 4.54
C ILE A 192 16.55 -14.92 4.43
N GLU A 193 17.14 -15.09 3.25
CA GLU A 193 18.46 -14.60 2.90
C GLU A 193 18.32 -13.64 1.70
N ASN A 194 18.84 -12.44 1.86
CA ASN A 194 18.86 -11.42 0.83
C ASN A 194 20.15 -10.60 0.91
N ARG A 195 20.29 -9.59 0.05
CA ARG A 195 21.48 -8.74 0.00
C ARG A 195 21.75 -7.92 1.28
N MET A 196 20.76 -7.76 2.14
CA MET A 196 20.85 -6.92 3.34
C MET A 196 21.11 -7.74 4.59
N GLU A 197 20.51 -8.94 4.68
CA GLU A 197 20.60 -9.79 5.85
C GLU A 197 20.28 -11.25 5.56
N ALA A 198 20.57 -12.09 6.56
CA ALA A 198 19.99 -13.42 6.72
C ALA A 198 19.26 -13.44 8.06
N SER A 199 17.98 -13.78 8.05
CA SER A 199 17.13 -13.80 9.24
C SER A 199 16.31 -15.08 9.33
N SER A 200 15.86 -15.42 10.53
CA SER A 200 15.05 -16.61 10.78
C SER A 200 13.86 -16.26 11.66
N PHE A 201 12.72 -16.85 11.34
CA PHE A 201 11.49 -16.80 12.12
C PHE A 201 11.08 -18.26 12.41
N THR A 202 11.07 -18.68 13.68
CA THR A 202 10.96 -20.08 14.02
C THR A 202 9.99 -20.29 15.17
N PHE A 203 9.09 -21.27 15.02
CA PHE A 203 8.33 -21.87 16.10
C PHE A 203 8.99 -23.20 16.48
N GLN A 204 9.11 -23.47 17.78
CA GLN A 204 9.65 -24.72 18.33
C GLN A 204 8.58 -25.50 19.08
N GLY A 205 8.37 -26.76 18.71
CA GLY A 205 7.40 -27.63 19.35
C GLY A 205 5.96 -27.14 19.27
N LEU A 206 5.56 -26.47 18.17
CA LEU A 206 4.20 -25.98 17.98
C LEU A 206 3.22 -27.16 18.03
N PRO A 207 2.15 -27.13 18.86
CA PRO A 207 1.17 -28.22 18.88
C PRO A 207 0.31 -28.21 17.62
N SER A 208 -0.06 -29.39 17.12
CA SER A 208 -1.00 -29.50 15.97
C SER A 208 -2.37 -28.90 16.27
N ALA A 209 -2.77 -28.85 17.55
CA ALA A 209 -4.00 -28.21 18.02
C ALA A 209 -3.99 -26.67 17.92
N MET A 210 -2.85 -26.05 17.57
CA MET A 210 -2.75 -24.60 17.37
C MET A 210 -3.67 -24.13 16.23
N GLY A 211 -3.92 -25.00 15.24
CA GLY A 211 -4.68 -24.63 14.05
C GLY A 211 -3.93 -23.65 13.15
N ASP A 212 -4.65 -23.07 12.20
CA ASP A 212 -4.06 -22.15 11.23
C ASP A 212 -3.54 -20.89 11.92
N LEU A 213 -2.39 -20.41 11.45
CA LEU A 213 -1.73 -19.20 11.95
C LEU A 213 -1.83 -18.07 10.92
N THR A 214 -2.13 -16.87 11.40
CA THR A 214 -2.02 -15.64 10.62
C THR A 214 -1.04 -14.69 11.29
N ILE A 215 -0.07 -14.21 10.55
CA ILE A 215 1.05 -13.40 11.03
C ILE A 215 1.05 -12.09 10.27
N ASP A 216 0.80 -10.99 10.96
CA ASP A 216 1.06 -9.64 10.48
C ASP A 216 2.53 -9.32 10.81
N CYS A 217 3.38 -9.43 9.79
CA CYS A 217 4.82 -9.27 9.99
C CYS A 217 5.22 -7.82 10.29
N GLU A 218 4.44 -6.85 9.83
CA GLU A 218 4.71 -5.43 10.08
C GLU A 218 4.45 -5.05 11.53
N ASN A 219 3.31 -5.48 12.08
CA ASN A 219 2.91 -5.17 13.45
C ASN A 219 3.41 -6.22 14.47
N GLY A 220 4.01 -7.32 13.99
CA GLY A 220 4.49 -8.41 14.85
C GLY A 220 3.34 -9.16 15.54
N VAL A 221 2.15 -9.19 14.93
CA VAL A 221 0.97 -9.82 15.52
C VAL A 221 0.75 -11.21 14.93
N ILE A 222 0.66 -12.21 15.82
CA ILE A 222 0.39 -13.59 15.46
C ILE A 222 -0.95 -14.00 16.06
N THR A 223 -1.84 -14.50 15.22
CA THR A 223 -3.15 -15.05 15.64
C THR A 223 -3.25 -16.50 15.25
N SER A 224 -3.93 -17.28 16.07
CA SER A 224 -4.20 -18.71 15.88
C SER A 224 -5.69 -18.94 15.74
N ALA A 225 -6.08 -19.82 14.83
CA ALA A 225 -7.49 -20.19 14.65
C ALA A 225 -8.09 -20.88 15.88
N SER A 226 -7.27 -21.54 16.70
CA SER A 226 -7.69 -22.18 17.96
C SER A 226 -7.85 -21.21 19.13
N GLY A 227 -7.35 -19.97 19.00
CA GLY A 227 -7.28 -18.99 20.09
C GLY A 227 -6.16 -19.27 21.13
N LEU A 228 -5.35 -20.31 20.92
CA LEU A 228 -4.17 -20.56 21.75
C LEU A 228 -3.11 -19.50 21.49
N ASN A 229 -2.29 -19.22 22.52
CA ASN A 229 -1.21 -18.23 22.39
C ASN A 229 0.01 -18.82 21.64
N PRO A 230 0.31 -18.40 20.41
CA PRO A 230 1.42 -18.92 19.62
C PRO A 230 2.79 -18.36 20.06
N TYR A 231 2.84 -17.22 20.75
CA TYR A 231 4.11 -16.58 21.12
C TYR A 231 4.97 -17.39 22.07
N GLN A 232 4.40 -18.28 22.86
CA GLN A 232 5.16 -19.17 23.77
C GLN A 232 6.02 -20.21 23.03
N TYR A 233 5.77 -20.42 21.74
CA TYR A 233 6.51 -21.34 20.88
C TYR A 233 7.51 -20.62 19.98
N LEU A 234 7.58 -19.28 20.01
CA LEU A 234 8.57 -18.53 19.24
C LEU A 234 9.98 -18.74 19.80
N SER A 235 10.90 -19.06 18.91
CA SER A 235 12.33 -19.03 19.22
C SER A 235 12.87 -17.64 18.88
N TYR A 236 13.56 -17.04 19.83
CA TYR A 236 14.23 -15.75 19.67
C TYR A 236 15.74 -15.92 19.43
N ASP A 237 16.13 -17.06 18.86
CA ASP A 237 17.52 -17.30 18.46
C ASP A 237 17.93 -16.26 17.40
N THR A 238 19.10 -15.71 17.57
CA THR A 238 19.60 -14.67 16.66
C THR A 238 20.08 -15.26 15.33
N PRO A 239 19.82 -14.61 14.21
CA PRO A 239 19.11 -13.34 14.04
C PRO A 239 17.60 -13.54 13.85
N PHE A 240 16.82 -13.26 14.91
CA PHE A 240 15.36 -13.32 14.86
C PHE A 240 14.78 -12.06 14.25
N HIS A 241 13.95 -12.25 13.22
CA HIS A 241 13.07 -11.19 12.68
C HIS A 241 11.77 -11.82 12.18
N PHE A 242 10.68 -11.09 12.30
CA PHE A 242 9.49 -11.41 11.50
C PHE A 242 9.85 -11.42 10.01
N PRO A 243 9.22 -12.29 9.20
CA PRO A 243 9.49 -12.35 7.77
C PRO A 243 9.43 -10.97 7.12
N ARG A 244 10.50 -10.60 6.42
CA ARG A 244 10.64 -9.33 5.73
C ARG A 244 11.51 -9.47 4.49
N PHE A 245 11.16 -8.74 3.46
CA PHE A 245 11.78 -8.84 2.15
C PHE A 245 12.56 -7.57 1.81
N ALA A 246 13.80 -7.71 1.39
CA ALA A 246 14.54 -6.63 0.78
C ALA A 246 14.12 -6.47 -0.69
N ARG A 247 14.36 -5.31 -1.26
CA ARG A 247 14.16 -5.06 -2.69
C ARG A 247 14.98 -6.04 -3.54
N GLY A 248 14.36 -6.65 -4.55
CA GLY A 248 14.94 -7.65 -5.44
C GLY A 248 14.78 -9.07 -4.89
N ASP A 249 15.74 -9.94 -5.15
CA ASP A 249 15.64 -11.36 -4.87
C ASP A 249 15.83 -11.68 -3.39
N ASN A 250 14.93 -12.50 -2.85
CA ASN A 250 14.97 -13.04 -1.48
C ASN A 250 14.89 -14.56 -1.58
N THR A 251 15.90 -15.25 -1.09
CA THR A 251 15.88 -16.70 -0.96
C THR A 251 15.17 -17.09 0.33
N ILE A 252 14.07 -17.82 0.21
CA ILE A 252 13.23 -18.24 1.34
C ILE A 252 13.39 -19.74 1.50
N THR A 253 13.81 -20.18 2.69
CA THR A 253 13.80 -21.57 3.08
C THR A 253 12.74 -21.79 4.16
N MET A 254 11.70 -22.53 3.82
CA MET A 254 10.61 -22.91 4.73
C MET A 254 10.81 -24.35 5.18
N THR A 255 10.71 -24.61 6.47
CA THR A 255 10.84 -25.93 7.07
C THR A 255 9.62 -26.23 7.94
N GLY A 256 9.20 -27.48 7.95
CA GLY A 256 7.97 -27.95 8.58
C GLY A 256 6.84 -28.13 7.58
N SER A 257 5.93 -29.07 7.85
CA SER A 257 4.80 -29.37 6.96
C SER A 257 3.74 -28.26 7.04
N GLY A 258 3.14 -27.92 5.91
CA GLY A 258 2.05 -26.96 5.85
C GLY A 258 2.02 -26.18 4.54
N ARG A 259 1.03 -25.32 4.42
CA ARG A 259 0.90 -24.35 3.33
C ARG A 259 1.28 -22.97 3.86
N TYR A 260 2.25 -22.36 3.22
CA TYR A 260 2.77 -21.03 3.55
C TYR A 260 2.33 -20.05 2.48
N THR A 261 1.48 -19.10 2.84
CA THR A 261 0.90 -18.11 1.92
C THR A 261 1.35 -16.72 2.32
N PHE A 262 2.19 -16.10 1.49
CA PHE A 262 2.59 -14.69 1.66
C PHE A 262 1.68 -13.81 0.83
N THR A 263 1.07 -12.82 1.46
CA THR A 263 0.32 -11.77 0.78
C THR A 263 1.10 -10.47 0.86
N CYS A 264 1.46 -9.93 -0.30
CA CYS A 264 2.29 -8.76 -0.44
C CYS A 264 1.56 -7.65 -1.20
N GLU A 265 1.55 -6.45 -0.64
CA GLU A 265 1.11 -5.20 -1.27
C GLU A 265 2.35 -4.32 -1.44
N TRP A 266 3.06 -4.49 -2.56
CA TRP A 266 4.36 -3.86 -2.75
C TRP A 266 4.26 -2.34 -2.85
N PRO A 267 5.00 -1.57 -2.02
CA PRO A 267 5.12 -0.13 -2.20
C PRO A 267 5.94 0.19 -3.44
N VAL A 268 5.37 0.98 -4.33
CA VAL A 268 6.00 1.35 -5.60
C VAL A 268 6.02 2.86 -5.81
N ASN A 269 7.07 3.34 -6.46
CA ASN A 269 7.08 4.71 -6.96
C ASN A 269 6.08 4.81 -8.11
N VAL A 270 5.26 5.84 -8.08
CA VAL A 270 4.33 6.13 -9.16
C VAL A 270 4.99 7.14 -10.08
N GLY A 271 5.21 6.73 -11.32
CA GLY A 271 5.49 7.66 -12.39
C GLY A 271 4.29 8.59 -12.57
N GLY A 272 4.50 9.87 -12.71
CA GLY A 272 3.46 10.86 -12.97
C GLY A 272 3.15 11.00 -14.44
#